data_deff0927edad0c7ee42174a9b015afb0
#
_entry.id   deff0927edad0c7ee42174a9b015afb0
#
_cell.length_a   1.000
_cell.length_b   1.000
_cell.length_c   1.000
_cell.angle_alpha   90.00
_cell.angle_beta   90.00
_cell.angle_gamma   90.00
#
_symmetry.space_group_name_H-M   'P 1'
#
loop_
_entity.id
_entity.type
_entity.pdbx_description
1 polymer ?
#
loop_
_entity_poly.entity_id
_entity_poly.type
_entity_poly.pdbx_seq_one_letter_code
_entity_poly.pdbx_strand_id
1 'polypeptide(L)'
;MIVIRDQQLRLLVLAQLIRDLQAGAERAPTPPGFTEKQIAELQALSSSELVQLAEMTEPRVAIQIDAGSLEHGLRQVDYLNKRSRQLEFFIRHGATSNMLTKLFRISSADVILKRRLFAGTSPLLRRPAMPPHPVRERIQQRWFVIRKGKEREPVRAEDYEELHLDFSQHTFATLWAVVHEFDSE
;
A
#
# COMPACT_ATOMS: atom_id res chain seq x y z
N MET A 1 18.55 9.65 -18.21
CA MET A 1 17.75 9.57 -19.45
C MET A 1 17.95 8.19 -20.08
N ILE A 2 16.86 7.48 -20.36
CA ILE A 2 16.87 6.11 -20.93
C ILE A 2 16.29 6.20 -22.32
N VAL A 3 17.07 5.82 -23.35
CA VAL A 3 16.61 5.81 -24.75
C VAL A 3 15.76 4.58 -24.99
N ILE A 4 14.56 4.78 -25.56
CA ILE A 4 13.64 3.71 -25.90
C ILE A 4 13.99 3.18 -27.28
N ARG A 5 14.38 1.91 -27.36
CA ARG A 5 14.70 1.23 -28.62
C ARG A 5 13.53 0.39 -29.14
N ASP A 6 12.69 -0.10 -28.24
CA ASP A 6 11.53 -0.92 -28.58
C ASP A 6 10.48 -0.08 -29.32
N GLN A 7 10.05 -0.57 -30.50
CA GLN A 7 9.11 0.12 -31.38
C GLN A 7 7.73 0.31 -30.73
N GLN A 8 7.22 -0.70 -30.02
CA GLN A 8 5.90 -0.62 -29.40
C GLN A 8 5.89 0.41 -28.26
N LEU A 9 6.96 0.43 -27.45
CA LEU A 9 7.11 1.44 -26.40
C LEU A 9 7.25 2.85 -27.00
N ARG A 10 7.99 3.00 -28.10
CA ARG A 10 8.09 4.29 -28.80
C ARG A 10 6.73 4.76 -29.27
N LEU A 11 5.95 3.87 -29.90
CA LEU A 11 4.60 4.17 -30.37
C LEU A 11 3.69 4.61 -29.21
N LEU A 12 3.72 3.89 -28.09
CA LEU A 12 2.93 4.24 -26.90
C LEU A 12 3.29 5.61 -26.33
N VAL A 13 4.58 5.93 -26.23
CA VAL A 13 5.04 7.23 -25.74
C VAL A 13 4.65 8.36 -26.69
N LEU A 14 4.81 8.18 -27.99
CA LEU A 14 4.43 9.18 -28.99
C LEU A 14 2.91 9.38 -29.01
N ALA A 15 2.12 8.31 -28.94
CA ALA A 15 0.66 8.39 -28.85
C ALA A 15 0.19 9.09 -27.58
N GLN A 16 0.88 8.87 -26.44
CA GLN A 16 0.59 9.58 -25.20
C GLN A 16 0.94 11.07 -25.32
N LEU A 17 2.12 11.39 -25.88
CA LEU A 17 2.53 12.78 -26.10
C LEU A 17 1.49 13.54 -26.94
N ILE A 18 1.01 12.95 -28.05
CA ILE A 18 -0.02 13.57 -28.89
C ILE A 18 -1.32 13.79 -28.10
N ARG A 19 -1.76 12.80 -27.33
CA ARG A 19 -2.95 12.95 -26.48
C ARG A 19 -2.80 14.07 -25.45
N ASP A 20 -1.65 14.17 -24.81
CA ASP A 20 -1.38 15.21 -23.82
C ASP A 20 -1.35 16.59 -24.48
N LEU A 21 -0.77 16.71 -25.68
CA LEU A 21 -0.77 17.94 -26.47
C LEU A 21 -2.20 18.33 -26.94
N GLN A 22 -3.06 17.36 -27.26
CA GLN A 22 -4.45 17.60 -27.63
C GLN A 22 -5.32 17.98 -26.43
N ALA A 23 -5.10 17.32 -25.26
CA ALA A 23 -5.83 17.60 -24.04
C ALA A 23 -5.37 18.91 -23.36
N GLY A 24 -4.17 19.34 -23.65
CA GLY A 24 -3.43 20.33 -22.87
C GLY A 24 -3.32 21.70 -23.48
N ALA A 25 -4.09 22.05 -24.53
CA ALA A 25 -4.20 23.45 -24.94
C ALA A 25 -4.64 24.40 -23.77
N GLU A 26 -5.17 23.85 -22.69
CA GLU A 26 -5.58 24.61 -21.50
C GLU A 26 -4.79 24.28 -20.21
N ARG A 27 -3.99 23.21 -20.13
CA ARG A 27 -3.46 22.72 -18.82
C ARG A 27 -2.01 22.24 -18.75
N ALA A 28 -1.33 21.94 -19.85
CA ALA A 28 0.06 21.48 -19.77
C ALA A 28 0.98 22.50 -20.46
N PRO A 29 2.11 22.88 -19.82
CA PRO A 29 3.11 23.69 -20.50
C PRO A 29 3.65 22.92 -21.70
N THR A 30 3.82 23.62 -22.82
CA THR A 30 4.48 23.09 -24.02
C THR A 30 5.75 22.34 -23.61
N PRO A 31 5.93 21.07 -24.01
CA PRO A 31 7.14 20.34 -23.66
C PRO A 31 8.38 21.14 -24.05
N PRO A 32 9.33 21.34 -23.16
CA PRO A 32 10.50 22.18 -23.45
C PRO A 32 11.27 21.62 -24.65
N GLY A 33 11.57 22.50 -25.60
CA GLY A 33 12.33 22.15 -26.80
C GLY A 33 11.49 21.88 -28.07
N PHE A 34 10.17 21.89 -28.00
CA PHE A 34 9.30 21.81 -29.19
C PHE A 34 8.87 23.19 -29.65
N THR A 35 8.89 23.40 -30.96
CA THR A 35 8.30 24.58 -31.61
C THR A 35 6.81 24.37 -31.83
N GLU A 36 6.02 25.47 -31.92
CA GLU A 36 4.58 25.38 -32.21
C GLU A 36 4.31 24.64 -33.54
N LYS A 37 5.17 24.84 -34.54
CA LYS A 37 5.09 24.14 -35.84
C LYS A 37 5.22 22.63 -35.66
N GLN A 38 6.22 22.16 -34.86
CA GLN A 38 6.41 20.73 -34.60
C GLN A 38 5.23 20.12 -33.82
N ILE A 39 4.64 20.88 -32.89
CA ILE A 39 3.45 20.44 -32.16
C ILE A 39 2.26 20.29 -33.14
N ALA A 40 2.01 21.26 -33.97
CA ALA A 40 0.94 21.19 -34.99
C ALA A 40 1.13 20.02 -35.97
N GLU A 41 2.35 19.77 -36.41
CA GLU A 41 2.69 18.63 -37.26
C GLU A 41 2.46 17.30 -36.59
N LEU A 42 2.87 17.15 -35.28
CA LEU A 42 2.63 15.95 -34.49
C LEU A 42 1.13 15.69 -34.27
N GLN A 43 0.35 16.74 -34.01
CA GLN A 43 -1.10 16.62 -33.79
C GLN A 43 -1.87 16.26 -35.07
N ALA A 44 -1.32 16.61 -36.26
CA ALA A 44 -1.91 16.31 -37.55
C ALA A 44 -1.60 14.89 -38.08
N LEU A 45 -0.70 14.15 -37.44
CA LEU A 45 -0.33 12.80 -37.86
C LEU A 45 -1.54 11.84 -37.84
N SER A 46 -1.71 11.10 -38.89
CA SER A 46 -2.60 9.94 -38.93
C SER A 46 -2.01 8.77 -38.11
N SER A 47 -2.85 7.80 -37.74
CA SER A 47 -2.38 6.60 -37.02
C SER A 47 -1.30 5.82 -37.79
N SER A 48 -1.38 5.77 -39.12
CA SER A 48 -0.36 5.10 -39.96
C SER A 48 0.97 5.86 -39.98
N GLU A 49 0.94 7.19 -40.06
CA GLU A 49 2.14 8.02 -39.99
C GLU A 49 2.80 7.97 -38.62
N LEU A 50 2.01 7.89 -37.54
CA LEU A 50 2.53 7.71 -36.19
C LEU A 50 3.26 6.37 -36.02
N VAL A 51 2.73 5.28 -36.60
CA VAL A 51 3.40 3.98 -36.63
C VAL A 51 4.73 4.08 -37.40
N GLN A 52 4.72 4.68 -38.58
CA GLN A 52 5.94 4.90 -39.36
C GLN A 52 6.97 5.73 -38.59
N LEU A 53 6.56 6.80 -37.92
CA LEU A 53 7.45 7.60 -37.07
C LEU A 53 8.06 6.81 -35.92
N ALA A 54 7.29 5.89 -35.32
CA ALA A 54 7.78 5.01 -34.27
C ALA A 54 8.78 3.95 -34.77
N GLU A 55 8.71 3.57 -36.05
CA GLU A 55 9.66 2.63 -36.68
C GLU A 55 10.99 3.29 -37.06
N MET A 56 11.01 4.59 -37.31
CA MET A 56 12.23 5.31 -37.68
C MET A 56 13.23 5.33 -36.54
N THR A 57 14.51 5.39 -36.86
CA THR A 57 15.59 5.56 -35.89
C THR A 57 15.56 6.94 -35.21
N GLU A 58 15.18 7.95 -35.96
CA GLU A 58 14.91 9.31 -35.50
C GLU A 58 13.41 9.65 -35.65
N PRO A 59 12.76 10.41 -34.77
CA PRO A 59 13.35 11.07 -33.59
C PRO A 59 13.71 10.10 -32.48
N ARG A 60 14.72 10.46 -31.69
CA ARG A 60 15.09 9.68 -30.47
C ARG A 60 14.05 9.91 -29.39
N VAL A 61 13.35 8.86 -29.02
CA VAL A 61 12.42 8.88 -27.89
C VAL A 61 13.17 8.42 -26.63
N ALA A 62 13.12 9.22 -25.59
CA ALA A 62 13.75 8.90 -24.32
C ALA A 62 12.85 9.29 -23.14
N ILE A 63 12.96 8.55 -22.05
CA ILE A 63 12.28 8.85 -20.80
C ILE A 63 13.31 9.25 -19.73
N GLN A 64 12.88 10.12 -18.84
CA GLN A 64 13.61 10.48 -17.66
C GLN A 64 12.75 10.14 -16.45
N ILE A 65 13.32 9.37 -15.52
CA ILE A 65 12.67 9.05 -14.26
C ILE A 65 13.30 9.97 -13.21
N ASP A 66 12.47 10.74 -12.54
CA ASP A 66 12.92 11.55 -11.41
C ASP A 66 13.29 10.63 -10.24
N ALA A 67 14.54 10.74 -9.77
CA ALA A 67 15.08 9.89 -8.73
C ALA A 67 14.35 10.07 -7.39
N GLY A 68 13.94 11.31 -7.06
CA GLY A 68 13.21 11.60 -5.84
C GLY A 68 11.80 10.99 -5.83
N SER A 69 11.09 11.13 -6.96
CA SER A 69 9.76 10.51 -7.14
C SER A 69 9.83 8.99 -7.12
N LEU A 70 10.87 8.40 -7.74
CA LEU A 70 11.09 6.96 -7.71
C LEU A 70 11.34 6.46 -6.28
N GLU A 71 12.21 7.14 -5.54
CA GLU A 71 12.51 6.79 -4.14
C GLU A 71 11.26 6.89 -3.26
N HIS A 72 10.44 7.94 -3.45
CA HIS A 72 9.16 8.06 -2.76
C HIS A 72 8.22 6.90 -3.10
N GLY A 73 8.08 6.55 -4.38
CA GLY A 73 7.26 5.42 -4.83
C GLY A 73 7.74 4.09 -4.24
N LEU A 74 9.05 3.84 -4.23
CA LEU A 74 9.62 2.63 -3.63
C LEU A 74 9.35 2.54 -2.13
N ARG A 75 9.48 3.66 -1.39
CA ARG A 75 9.12 3.71 0.04
C ARG A 75 7.63 3.42 0.28
N GLN A 76 6.76 3.92 -0.58
CA GLN A 76 5.33 3.62 -0.52
C GLN A 76 5.03 2.14 -0.73
N VAL A 77 5.67 1.52 -1.73
CA VAL A 77 5.54 0.07 -1.99
C VAL A 77 6.02 -0.75 -0.80
N ASP A 78 7.18 -0.39 -0.22
CA ASP A 78 7.71 -1.08 0.97
C ASP A 78 6.77 -0.94 2.18
N TYR A 79 6.26 0.25 2.42
CA TYR A 79 5.26 0.49 3.48
C TYR A 79 4.00 -0.37 3.29
N LEU A 80 3.45 -0.43 2.07
CA LEU A 80 2.26 -1.24 1.77
C LEU A 80 2.54 -2.74 1.95
N ASN A 81 3.70 -3.20 1.52
CA ASN A 81 4.12 -4.60 1.68
C ASN A 81 4.30 -4.96 3.16
N LYS A 82 4.95 -4.10 3.94
CA LYS A 82 5.12 -4.29 5.38
C LYS A 82 3.77 -4.36 6.09
N ARG A 83 2.87 -3.43 5.77
CA ARG A 83 1.52 -3.39 6.33
C ARG A 83 0.69 -4.63 5.95
N SER A 84 0.83 -5.12 4.71
CA SER A 84 0.14 -6.35 4.26
C SER A 84 0.63 -7.59 5.00
N ARG A 85 1.96 -7.74 5.20
CA ARG A 85 2.56 -8.83 5.98
C ARG A 85 2.12 -8.77 7.44
N GLN A 86 2.08 -7.58 8.02
CA GLN A 86 1.61 -7.37 9.39
C GLN A 86 0.14 -7.80 9.54
N LEU A 87 -0.74 -7.38 8.63
CA LEU A 87 -2.14 -7.78 8.62
C LEU A 87 -2.30 -9.31 8.49
N GLU A 88 -1.54 -9.95 7.60
CA GLU A 88 -1.51 -11.40 7.47
C GLU A 88 -1.09 -12.09 8.76
N PHE A 89 -0.04 -11.60 9.41
CA PHE A 89 0.43 -12.10 10.70
C PHE A 89 -0.67 -12.05 11.76
N PHE A 90 -1.36 -10.92 11.89
CA PHE A 90 -2.48 -10.78 12.82
C PHE A 90 -3.61 -11.76 12.53
N ILE A 91 -3.98 -11.92 11.25
CA ILE A 91 -5.03 -12.85 10.83
C ILE A 91 -4.65 -14.29 11.19
N ARG A 92 -3.43 -14.70 10.89
CA ARG A 92 -2.93 -16.07 11.17
C ARG A 92 -2.86 -16.38 12.66
N HIS A 93 -2.58 -15.36 13.50
CA HIS A 93 -2.52 -15.52 14.95
C HIS A 93 -3.82 -15.13 15.67
N GLY A 94 -4.94 -15.17 14.94
CA GLY A 94 -6.26 -15.15 15.52
C GLY A 94 -6.77 -13.78 15.99
N ALA A 95 -6.36 -12.68 15.34
CA ALA A 95 -6.92 -11.36 15.61
C ALA A 95 -8.43 -11.31 15.32
N THR A 96 -9.21 -10.57 16.12
CA THR A 96 -10.65 -10.39 15.88
C THR A 96 -10.92 -9.40 14.73
N SER A 97 -12.12 -9.44 14.14
CA SER A 97 -12.51 -8.47 13.11
C SER A 97 -12.47 -7.03 13.64
N ASN A 98 -12.98 -6.82 14.86
CA ASN A 98 -12.95 -5.52 15.53
C ASN A 98 -11.52 -4.99 15.71
N MET A 99 -10.59 -5.84 16.15
CA MET A 99 -9.18 -5.49 16.29
C MET A 99 -8.58 -5.10 14.93
N LEU A 100 -8.83 -5.89 13.88
CA LEU A 100 -8.30 -5.61 12.54
C LEU A 100 -8.86 -4.31 11.95
N THR A 101 -10.16 -4.06 12.10
CA THR A 101 -10.77 -2.80 11.62
C THR A 101 -10.22 -1.58 12.34
N LYS A 102 -10.00 -1.67 13.65
CA LYS A 102 -9.46 -0.56 14.46
C LYS A 102 -7.98 -0.29 14.16
N LEU A 103 -7.12 -1.32 14.15
CA LEU A 103 -5.67 -1.17 13.99
C LEU A 103 -5.28 -0.87 12.53
N PHE A 104 -5.89 -1.55 11.57
CA PHE A 104 -5.53 -1.41 10.15
C PHE A 104 -6.42 -0.46 9.38
N ARG A 105 -7.49 0.08 9.98
CA ARG A 105 -8.46 0.98 9.35
C ARG A 105 -8.99 0.43 8.02
N ILE A 106 -9.34 -0.85 8.01
CA ILE A 106 -9.93 -1.55 6.87
C ILE A 106 -11.39 -1.87 7.15
N SER A 107 -12.19 -2.02 6.10
CA SER A 107 -13.61 -2.34 6.24
C SER A 107 -13.82 -3.78 6.72
N SER A 108 -14.99 -4.06 7.34
CA SER A 108 -15.36 -5.43 7.71
C SER A 108 -15.42 -6.37 6.51
N ALA A 109 -15.80 -5.87 5.33
CA ALA A 109 -15.80 -6.64 4.09
C ALA A 109 -14.37 -7.04 3.67
N ASP A 110 -13.42 -6.10 3.76
CA ASP A 110 -12.00 -6.39 3.49
C ASP A 110 -11.43 -7.40 4.48
N VAL A 111 -11.80 -7.32 5.75
CA VAL A 111 -11.39 -8.31 6.76
C VAL A 111 -11.86 -9.72 6.37
N ILE A 112 -13.11 -9.87 5.93
CA ILE A 112 -13.65 -11.16 5.50
C ILE A 112 -12.87 -11.69 4.29
N LEU A 113 -12.63 -10.83 3.29
CA LEU A 113 -11.87 -11.19 2.09
C LEU A 113 -10.44 -11.61 2.44
N LYS A 114 -9.74 -10.82 3.24
CA LYS A 114 -8.36 -11.09 3.67
C LYS A 114 -8.27 -12.38 4.49
N ARG A 115 -9.25 -12.66 5.36
CA ARG A 115 -9.30 -13.94 6.09
C ARG A 115 -9.42 -15.15 5.17
N ARG A 116 -10.27 -15.07 4.15
CA ARG A 116 -10.38 -16.15 3.16
C ARG A 116 -9.06 -16.39 2.43
N LEU A 117 -8.33 -15.32 2.13
CA LEU A 117 -7.04 -15.42 1.45
C LEU A 117 -5.92 -15.99 2.35
N PHE A 118 -5.84 -15.57 3.61
CA PHE A 118 -4.70 -15.86 4.48
C PHE A 118 -4.94 -17.00 5.46
N ALA A 119 -6.17 -17.21 5.93
CA ALA A 119 -6.50 -18.22 6.93
C ALA A 119 -7.23 -19.44 6.35
N GLY A 120 -7.59 -19.41 5.06
CA GLY A 120 -8.41 -20.46 4.44
C GLY A 120 -9.77 -20.58 5.11
N THR A 121 -10.27 -21.81 5.26
CA THR A 121 -11.52 -22.13 5.93
C THR A 121 -11.38 -22.25 7.45
N SER A 122 -10.46 -21.50 8.06
CA SER A 122 -10.28 -21.54 9.51
C SER A 122 -11.60 -21.25 10.23
N PRO A 123 -12.00 -22.07 11.21
CA PRO A 123 -13.30 -21.93 11.86
C PRO A 123 -13.41 -20.54 12.50
N LEU A 124 -14.62 -19.99 12.45
CA LEU A 124 -14.97 -18.75 13.13
C LEU A 124 -14.39 -18.78 14.53
N LEU A 125 -13.57 -17.79 14.87
CA LEU A 125 -12.97 -17.67 16.19
C LEU A 125 -14.10 -17.70 17.23
N ARG A 126 -14.16 -18.77 18.01
CA ARG A 126 -14.99 -18.80 19.21
C ARG A 126 -14.53 -17.68 20.13
N ARG A 127 -15.40 -17.25 21.04
CA ARG A 127 -15.03 -16.27 22.08
C ARG A 127 -13.69 -16.72 22.69
N PRO A 128 -12.67 -15.85 22.71
CA PRO A 128 -11.36 -16.23 23.23
C PRO A 128 -11.49 -16.67 24.69
N ALA A 129 -10.86 -17.80 25.01
CA ALA A 129 -10.78 -18.23 26.42
C ALA A 129 -9.90 -17.25 27.17
N MET A 130 -10.42 -16.68 28.27
CA MET A 130 -9.66 -15.79 29.14
C MET A 130 -8.62 -16.60 29.92
N PRO A 131 -7.36 -16.15 29.94
CA PRO A 131 -6.32 -16.79 30.74
C PRO A 131 -6.62 -16.70 32.24
N PRO A 132 -5.99 -17.55 33.09
CA PRO A 132 -6.05 -17.43 34.55
C PRO A 132 -5.58 -16.04 35.01
N HIS A 133 -6.10 -15.59 36.15
CA HIS A 133 -5.85 -14.26 36.72
C HIS A 133 -4.35 -13.88 36.75
N PRO A 134 -3.41 -14.72 37.20
CA PRO A 134 -1.98 -14.34 37.24
C PRO A 134 -1.38 -14.10 35.87
N VAL A 135 -1.90 -14.76 34.83
CA VAL A 135 -1.44 -14.55 33.44
C VAL A 135 -2.00 -13.24 32.91
N ARG A 136 -3.26 -12.92 33.22
CA ARG A 136 -3.88 -11.64 32.81
C ARG A 136 -3.13 -10.45 33.42
N GLU A 137 -2.80 -10.52 34.72
CA GLU A 137 -2.01 -9.47 35.38
C GLU A 137 -0.65 -9.25 34.68
N ARG A 138 0.06 -10.33 34.33
CA ARG A 138 1.33 -10.23 33.61
C ARG A 138 1.18 -9.58 32.23
N ILE A 139 0.11 -9.93 31.49
CA ILE A 139 -0.19 -9.31 30.20
C ILE A 139 -0.46 -7.81 30.38
N GLN A 140 -1.26 -7.43 31.36
CA GLN A 140 -1.58 -6.03 31.66
C GLN A 140 -0.35 -5.23 32.10
N GLN A 141 0.49 -5.80 32.98
CA GLN A 141 1.75 -5.17 33.39
C GLN A 141 2.67 -4.95 32.18
N ARG A 142 2.81 -5.95 31.32
CA ARG A 142 3.63 -5.82 30.10
C ARG A 142 3.06 -4.79 29.14
N TRP A 143 1.75 -4.77 28.95
CA TRP A 143 1.07 -3.76 28.15
C TRP A 143 1.33 -2.34 28.67
N PHE A 144 1.23 -2.15 29.99
CA PHE A 144 1.57 -0.87 30.60
C PHE A 144 3.02 -0.44 30.29
N VAL A 145 3.97 -1.36 30.32
CA VAL A 145 5.37 -1.07 29.96
C VAL A 145 5.51 -0.67 28.50
N ILE A 146 4.87 -1.41 27.58
CA ILE A 146 4.89 -1.11 26.14
C ILE A 146 4.29 0.28 25.84
N ARG A 147 3.23 0.65 26.58
CA ARG A 147 2.51 1.92 26.39
C ARG A 147 3.08 3.09 27.19
N LYS A 148 4.03 2.83 28.10
CA LYS A 148 4.66 3.87 28.93
C LYS A 148 5.29 4.95 28.06
N GLY A 149 4.88 6.21 28.27
CA GLY A 149 5.31 7.36 27.46
C GLY A 149 4.56 7.53 26.14
N LYS A 150 3.63 6.63 25.80
CA LYS A 150 2.80 6.68 24.60
C LYS A 150 1.29 6.77 24.94
N GLU A 151 0.94 7.17 26.15
CA GLU A 151 -0.44 7.11 26.65
C GLU A 151 -1.41 7.96 25.81
N ARG A 152 -0.90 9.05 25.23
CA ARG A 152 -1.67 9.96 24.36
C ARG A 152 -1.65 9.56 22.89
N GLU A 153 -0.79 8.63 22.51
CA GLU A 153 -0.74 8.15 21.12
C GLU A 153 -1.79 7.08 20.88
N PRO A 154 -2.36 7.01 19.68
CA PRO A 154 -3.24 5.90 19.32
C PRO A 154 -2.49 4.58 19.40
N VAL A 155 -3.19 3.55 19.86
CA VAL A 155 -2.65 2.18 19.89
C VAL A 155 -2.36 1.71 18.48
N ARG A 156 -1.18 1.14 18.26
CA ARG A 156 -0.70 0.67 16.96
C ARG A 156 -0.62 -0.87 16.92
N ALA A 157 -0.54 -1.42 15.72
CA ALA A 157 -0.35 -2.86 15.55
C ALA A 157 0.98 -3.33 16.14
N GLU A 158 2.05 -2.53 16.04
CA GLU A 158 3.37 -2.80 16.58
C GLU A 158 3.34 -3.02 18.11
N ASP A 159 2.49 -2.29 18.84
CA ASP A 159 2.36 -2.45 20.29
C ASP A 159 1.83 -3.86 20.64
N TYR A 160 0.90 -4.40 19.83
CA TYR A 160 0.39 -5.77 19.99
C TYR A 160 1.36 -6.83 19.49
N GLU A 161 2.16 -6.55 18.47
CA GLU A 161 3.22 -7.45 18.03
C GLU A 161 4.25 -7.64 19.14
N GLU A 162 4.68 -6.54 19.78
CA GLU A 162 5.60 -6.59 20.91
C GLU A 162 5.01 -7.38 22.07
N LEU A 163 3.73 -7.18 22.40
CA LEU A 163 3.04 -7.94 23.43
C LEU A 163 2.96 -9.44 23.07
N HIS A 164 2.68 -9.76 21.81
CA HIS A 164 2.57 -11.14 21.34
C HIS A 164 3.90 -11.87 21.36
N LEU A 165 5.04 -11.21 21.19
CA LEU A 165 6.36 -11.83 21.31
C LEU A 165 6.57 -12.46 22.69
N ASP A 166 6.09 -11.80 23.74
CA ASP A 166 6.23 -12.29 25.13
C ASP A 166 5.14 -13.32 25.50
N PHE A 167 4.01 -13.32 24.78
CA PHE A 167 2.84 -14.16 25.07
C PHE A 167 2.36 -14.91 23.80
N SER A 168 3.30 -15.47 23.02
CA SER A 168 3.03 -16.12 21.74
C SER A 168 2.10 -17.35 21.81
N GLN A 169 1.93 -17.94 22.98
CA GLN A 169 0.97 -19.02 23.26
C GLN A 169 -0.49 -18.54 23.27
N HIS A 170 -0.73 -17.23 23.30
CA HIS A 170 -2.08 -16.65 23.27
C HIS A 170 -2.37 -16.00 21.92
N THR A 171 -3.61 -16.12 21.45
CA THR A 171 -4.03 -15.45 20.23
C THR A 171 -4.13 -13.94 20.42
N PHE A 172 -4.03 -13.17 19.34
CA PHE A 172 -4.30 -11.72 19.41
C PHE A 172 -5.70 -11.39 19.94
N ALA A 173 -6.69 -12.24 19.69
CA ALA A 173 -8.04 -12.09 20.27
C ALA A 173 -8.01 -12.15 21.79
N THR A 174 -7.23 -13.07 22.37
CA THR A 174 -7.06 -13.20 23.82
C THR A 174 -6.32 -12.00 24.41
N LEU A 175 -5.22 -11.60 23.78
CA LEU A 175 -4.44 -10.44 24.22
C LEU A 175 -5.29 -9.17 24.18
N TRP A 176 -6.03 -8.97 23.09
CA TRP A 176 -6.97 -7.85 22.98
C TRP A 176 -8.02 -7.85 24.08
N ALA A 177 -8.64 -9.01 24.36
CA ALA A 177 -9.66 -9.11 25.40
C ALA A 177 -9.11 -8.81 26.80
N VAL A 178 -7.88 -9.22 27.10
CA VAL A 178 -7.23 -8.93 28.40
C VAL A 178 -6.86 -7.46 28.52
N VAL A 179 -6.31 -6.86 27.48
CA VAL A 179 -5.91 -5.44 27.48
C VAL A 179 -7.12 -4.52 27.68
N HIS A 180 -8.28 -4.89 27.11
CA HIS A 180 -9.51 -4.09 27.18
C HIS A 180 -10.50 -4.60 28.26
N GLU A 181 -10.04 -5.44 29.18
CA GLU A 181 -10.89 -6.05 30.21
C GLU A 181 -11.56 -4.97 31.10
N PHE A 182 -10.92 -3.84 31.28
CA PHE A 182 -11.39 -2.74 32.14
C PHE A 182 -11.79 -1.48 31.37
N ASP A 183 -11.76 -1.51 30.03
CA ASP A 183 -12.30 -0.43 29.25
C ASP A 183 -13.83 -0.46 29.41
N SER A 184 -14.37 0.47 30.17
CA SER A 184 -15.82 0.63 30.30
C SER A 184 -16.40 0.94 28.91
N GLU A 185 -17.44 0.20 28.50
CA GLU A 185 -18.21 0.46 27.28
C GLU A 185 -18.84 1.86 27.29
#